data_b8e011e0295df690222f393d49c1df91
#
_entry.id   b8e011e0295df690222f393d49c1df91
#
_cell.length_a   1.000
_cell.length_b   1.000
_cell.length_c   1.000
_cell.angle_alpha   90.00
_cell.angle_beta   90.00
_cell.angle_gamma   90.00
#
_symmetry.space_group_name_H-M   'P 1'
#
loop_
_entity.id
_entity.type
_entity.pdbx_description
1 polymer ?
#
loop_
_entity_poly.entity_id
_entity_poly.type
_entity_poly.pdbx_seq_one_letter_code
_entity_poly.pdbx_strand_id
1 'polypeptide(L)'
;MTVPKRIHGDSFPTPALSVHIRQAFLSCCLLLMALLAQHAKAIETAHFSSEKVSLLPLLEFVHERPGETLEQILVRPESDWQRRDTINSNFGQIDRPIWARVRISGVSSAFTQPLIRLNYPHHDYVDLYLFEHGRLLRHFEAGDLRPFNVRPIPQRTPWFPLDAATAEEQEIYLRIATEGPLVIPLDLLTYTDAAKEEKLLYLWAGAFLGIIMIMMIYNSFLYLSLRETSYLLYVIYLATAGFMQMAMFGFGEQYFWSDYPGVNNQVIAFLSPFVQVTAIAFVLNFVDLQKFGSAMDRGVAYLMLFVLTVMSIASFTVPYSLIISMAYSIALIGVACGLYVGIKGWVLGMKSARLFTIAWFVHLVFIAWYLLDTTGRIPSTELGNQAFAIGFIAELSLLSIAFADKMNQERELRVNSQTKLLDMQMAMNKELDNKVKERTAALEKANRRLEELSVTDGLTKLFNRRYFDQVFRDHYEQSYKDQHPISVMMVDIDFFKKLNDEHGHAFGDLCLVRAAQLIRKVVTMPGAFAARYGGEEFVVVLPKTTEERAAQVGEVLRKAFAQSKVTQGEHEKIMTVSIGVAAEIPTYPGQQEKLLGIADACLYQSKENGRNQVTRSETLGPAA
;
A
#
# COMPACT_ATOMS: atom_id res chain seq x y z
N MET A 1 36.10 -21.18 2.86
CA MET A 1 35.39 -22.10 1.95
C MET A 1 34.64 -23.12 2.79
N THR A 2 33.39 -22.89 3.11
CA THR A 2 32.48 -23.87 3.71
C THR A 2 31.09 -23.58 3.16
N VAL A 3 30.55 -24.55 2.45
CA VAL A 3 29.25 -24.57 1.77
C VAL A 3 28.13 -24.66 2.82
N PRO A 4 27.05 -23.88 2.78
CA PRO A 4 25.91 -24.08 3.67
C PRO A 4 25.02 -25.23 3.16
N LYS A 5 24.64 -26.11 4.11
CA LYS A 5 23.74 -27.25 3.97
C LYS A 5 22.38 -26.84 3.42
N ARG A 6 21.88 -27.59 2.42
CA ARG A 6 20.47 -27.64 1.98
C ARG A 6 19.57 -27.98 3.17
N ILE A 7 18.59 -27.12 3.42
CA ILE A 7 17.46 -27.43 4.29
C ILE A 7 16.46 -28.24 3.45
N HIS A 8 16.12 -29.43 3.94
CA HIS A 8 15.11 -30.32 3.38
C HIS A 8 13.75 -29.64 3.37
N GLY A 9 13.06 -29.77 2.22
CA GLY A 9 11.71 -29.28 2.03
C GLY A 9 10.69 -30.07 2.85
N ASP A 10 9.89 -29.33 3.59
CA ASP A 10 8.66 -29.83 4.18
C ASP A 10 7.63 -30.02 3.05
N SER A 11 7.17 -31.26 2.92
CA SER A 11 6.12 -31.68 2.03
C SER A 11 4.77 -31.06 2.42
N PHE A 12 4.22 -30.22 1.54
CA PHE A 12 2.88 -29.68 1.67
C PHE A 12 1.83 -30.79 1.57
N PRO A 13 0.84 -30.84 2.48
CA PRO A 13 -0.27 -31.77 2.37
C PRO A 13 -1.30 -31.24 1.37
N THR A 14 -1.33 -31.80 0.15
CA THR A 14 -2.44 -31.63 -0.78
C THR A 14 -2.93 -32.99 -1.21
N PRO A 15 -4.13 -33.44 -0.81
CA PRO A 15 -5.17 -33.71 -1.81
C PRO A 15 -6.63 -33.57 -1.35
N ALA A 16 -6.95 -33.24 -0.11
CA ALA A 16 -8.35 -33.23 0.32
C ALA A 16 -9.18 -32.06 -0.26
N LEU A 17 -8.58 -30.88 -0.47
CA LEU A 17 -9.28 -29.69 -0.97
C LEU A 17 -9.67 -29.78 -2.45
N SER A 18 -8.91 -30.54 -3.25
CA SER A 18 -9.18 -30.73 -4.69
C SER A 18 -10.41 -31.60 -4.95
N VAL A 19 -10.72 -32.54 -4.06
CA VAL A 19 -11.88 -33.42 -4.17
C VAL A 19 -13.18 -32.68 -3.88
N HIS A 20 -13.22 -31.88 -2.83
CA HIS A 20 -14.41 -31.10 -2.48
C HIS A 20 -14.73 -30.00 -3.50
N ILE A 21 -13.72 -29.37 -4.09
CA ILE A 21 -13.92 -28.39 -5.17
C ILE A 21 -14.43 -29.07 -6.44
N ARG A 22 -13.91 -30.25 -6.80
CA ARG A 22 -14.43 -31.04 -7.92
C ARG A 22 -15.87 -31.50 -7.69
N GLN A 23 -16.21 -31.93 -6.48
CA GLN A 23 -17.57 -32.31 -6.13
C GLN A 23 -18.53 -31.11 -6.15
N ALA A 24 -18.16 -29.96 -5.61
CA ALA A 24 -18.96 -28.75 -5.66
C ALA A 24 -19.18 -28.27 -7.11
N PHE A 25 -18.15 -28.35 -7.95
CA PHE A 25 -18.22 -28.04 -9.37
C PHE A 25 -19.17 -28.98 -10.13
N LEU A 26 -19.03 -30.30 -9.91
CA LEU A 26 -19.90 -31.28 -10.54
C LEU A 26 -21.36 -31.15 -10.06
N SER A 27 -21.58 -30.86 -8.79
CA SER A 27 -22.91 -30.63 -8.22
C SER A 27 -23.57 -29.38 -8.79
N CYS A 28 -22.81 -28.31 -9.01
CA CYS A 28 -23.29 -27.08 -9.62
C CYS A 28 -23.65 -27.30 -11.10
N CYS A 29 -22.83 -28.06 -11.84
CA CYS A 29 -23.11 -28.43 -13.24
C CYS A 29 -24.32 -29.35 -13.35
N LEU A 30 -24.49 -30.31 -12.42
CA LEU A 30 -25.66 -31.22 -12.39
C LEU A 30 -26.94 -30.48 -11.98
N LEU A 31 -26.87 -29.52 -11.06
CA LEU A 31 -27.99 -28.65 -10.70
C LEU A 31 -28.44 -27.78 -11.87
N LEU A 32 -27.47 -27.24 -12.63
CA LEU A 32 -27.74 -26.47 -13.84
C LEU A 32 -28.39 -27.33 -14.93
N MET A 33 -27.89 -28.56 -15.15
CA MET A 33 -28.49 -29.49 -16.11
C MET A 33 -29.86 -29.96 -15.63
N ALA A 34 -30.09 -30.13 -14.33
CA ALA A 34 -31.40 -30.48 -13.79
C ALA A 34 -32.43 -29.35 -13.92
N LEU A 35 -31.99 -28.09 -13.77
CA LEU A 35 -32.81 -26.90 -14.02
C LEU A 35 -33.17 -26.75 -15.51
N LEU A 36 -32.28 -27.14 -16.42
CA LEU A 36 -32.49 -27.10 -17.86
C LEU A 36 -33.43 -28.25 -18.35
N ALA A 37 -33.53 -29.33 -17.59
CA ALA A 37 -34.32 -30.53 -17.97
C ALA A 37 -35.81 -30.49 -17.54
N GLN A 38 -36.24 -29.48 -16.78
CA GLN A 38 -37.57 -29.49 -16.15
C GLN A 38 -38.73 -28.93 -16.99
N HIS A 39 -38.55 -28.53 -18.24
CA HIS A 39 -39.63 -27.88 -19.04
C HIS A 39 -39.95 -28.57 -20.37
N ALA A 40 -40.28 -29.84 -20.30
CA ALA A 40 -40.98 -30.51 -21.42
C ALA A 40 -42.29 -31.09 -20.92
N LYS A 41 -43.33 -30.27 -20.74
CA LYS A 41 -44.71 -30.75 -20.61
C LYS A 41 -45.51 -30.14 -21.78
N ALA A 42 -46.18 -31.04 -22.53
CA ALA A 42 -47.12 -30.71 -23.57
C ALA A 42 -48.25 -29.83 -23.01
N ILE A 43 -48.57 -28.72 -23.74
CA ILE A 43 -49.63 -27.80 -23.35
C ILE A 43 -50.89 -28.20 -24.09
N GLU A 44 -51.92 -28.55 -23.31
CA GLU A 44 -53.30 -28.69 -23.77
C GLU A 44 -53.87 -27.30 -24.17
N THR A 45 -54.78 -27.31 -25.16
CA THR A 45 -55.53 -26.17 -25.69
C THR A 45 -55.90 -25.12 -24.60
N ALA A 46 -55.31 -23.95 -24.67
CA ALA A 46 -55.59 -22.86 -23.72
C ALA A 46 -56.99 -22.27 -23.93
N HIS A 47 -57.87 -22.54 -23.00
CA HIS A 47 -59.10 -21.73 -22.87
C HIS A 47 -58.70 -20.32 -22.37
N PHE A 48 -59.25 -19.29 -23.06
CA PHE A 48 -59.01 -17.85 -22.73
C PHE A 48 -59.65 -17.44 -21.36
N SER A 49 -59.44 -18.22 -20.33
CA SER A 49 -60.01 -18.04 -18.99
C SER A 49 -59.01 -17.62 -17.94
N SER A 50 -57.75 -17.45 -18.30
CA SER A 50 -56.68 -17.06 -17.39
C SER A 50 -56.28 -15.58 -17.54
N GLU A 51 -55.74 -14.96 -16.51
CA GLU A 51 -55.32 -13.54 -16.45
C GLU A 51 -54.24 -13.19 -17.49
N LYS A 52 -53.49 -14.16 -18.01
CA LYS A 52 -52.45 -14.01 -19.05
C LYS A 52 -52.43 -15.25 -19.95
N VAL A 53 -52.43 -15.03 -21.27
CA VAL A 53 -52.34 -16.09 -22.29
C VAL A 53 -51.17 -15.82 -23.22
N SER A 54 -50.23 -16.79 -23.31
CA SER A 54 -49.20 -16.73 -24.34
C SER A 54 -49.80 -17.08 -25.71
N LEU A 55 -49.64 -16.19 -26.66
CA LEU A 55 -50.10 -16.40 -28.04
C LEU A 55 -49.11 -17.20 -28.89
N LEU A 56 -47.88 -17.39 -28.40
CA LEU A 56 -46.79 -18.05 -29.12
C LEU A 56 -47.17 -19.43 -29.71
N PRO A 57 -47.87 -20.35 -28.97
CA PRO A 57 -48.24 -21.65 -29.50
C PRO A 57 -49.29 -21.59 -30.64
N LEU A 58 -49.98 -20.46 -30.76
CA LEU A 58 -51.02 -20.23 -31.75
C LEU A 58 -50.52 -19.46 -32.97
N LEU A 59 -49.28 -18.93 -32.92
CA LEU A 59 -48.71 -18.13 -33.99
C LEU A 59 -48.32 -19.01 -35.18
N GLU A 60 -48.68 -18.51 -36.38
CA GLU A 60 -48.22 -19.02 -37.66
C GLU A 60 -47.29 -17.98 -38.30
N PHE A 61 -46.21 -18.42 -38.91
CA PHE A 61 -45.12 -17.56 -39.38
C PHE A 61 -44.84 -17.75 -40.87
N VAL A 62 -44.43 -16.65 -41.52
CA VAL A 62 -43.95 -16.69 -42.90
C VAL A 62 -42.84 -15.64 -43.07
N HIS A 63 -41.80 -15.96 -43.83
CA HIS A 63 -40.77 -14.99 -44.20
C HIS A 63 -41.30 -14.08 -45.31
N GLU A 64 -41.05 -12.77 -45.18
CA GLU A 64 -41.38 -11.78 -46.19
C GLU A 64 -40.55 -11.99 -47.46
N ARG A 65 -41.18 -11.96 -48.63
CA ARG A 65 -40.46 -11.92 -49.90
C ARG A 65 -40.03 -10.50 -50.23
N PRO A 66 -38.89 -10.30 -50.94
CA PRO A 66 -38.44 -8.95 -51.26
C PRO A 66 -39.52 -8.10 -51.95
N GLY A 67 -39.87 -6.96 -51.32
CA GLY A 67 -40.87 -6.03 -51.86
C GLY A 67 -42.33 -6.46 -51.69
N GLU A 68 -42.62 -7.46 -50.86
CA GLU A 68 -43.97 -7.97 -50.61
C GLU A 68 -44.79 -6.98 -49.77
N THR A 69 -46.00 -6.69 -50.21
CA THR A 69 -46.93 -5.78 -49.52
C THR A 69 -47.88 -6.53 -48.58
N LEU A 70 -48.58 -5.80 -47.71
CA LEU A 70 -49.55 -6.37 -46.77
C LEU A 70 -50.70 -7.11 -47.59
N GLU A 71 -51.17 -6.55 -48.70
CA GLU A 71 -52.20 -7.16 -49.49
C GLU A 71 -51.76 -8.52 -50.05
N GLN A 72 -50.49 -8.66 -50.42
CA GLN A 72 -49.94 -9.93 -50.89
C GLN A 72 -49.80 -10.95 -49.77
N ILE A 73 -49.49 -10.52 -48.59
CA ILE A 73 -49.41 -11.37 -47.36
C ILE A 73 -50.79 -11.91 -46.99
N LEU A 74 -51.83 -11.08 -47.07
CA LEU A 74 -53.21 -11.47 -46.75
C LEU A 74 -53.81 -12.54 -47.70
N VAL A 75 -53.34 -12.59 -48.94
CA VAL A 75 -53.77 -13.59 -49.92
C VAL A 75 -52.82 -14.79 -50.04
N ARG A 76 -51.85 -14.88 -49.22
CA ARG A 76 -50.94 -16.04 -49.21
C ARG A 76 -51.68 -17.33 -48.92
N PRO A 77 -51.32 -18.45 -49.59
CA PRO A 77 -51.92 -19.75 -49.35
C PRO A 77 -51.62 -20.17 -47.86
N GLU A 78 -52.63 -20.87 -47.28
CA GLU A 78 -52.47 -21.42 -45.93
C GLU A 78 -51.24 -22.34 -45.79
N SER A 79 -50.86 -23.04 -46.88
CA SER A 79 -49.67 -23.92 -46.92
C SER A 79 -48.32 -23.18 -46.73
N ASP A 80 -48.26 -21.88 -46.95
CA ASP A 80 -47.05 -21.07 -46.77
C ASP A 80 -46.80 -20.74 -45.30
N TRP A 81 -47.88 -20.75 -44.50
CA TRP A 81 -47.82 -20.43 -43.09
C TRP A 81 -47.39 -21.67 -42.28
N GLN A 82 -46.37 -21.51 -41.43
CA GLN A 82 -45.78 -22.58 -40.66
C GLN A 82 -46.03 -22.34 -39.18
N ARG A 83 -46.49 -23.37 -38.47
CA ARG A 83 -46.48 -23.42 -37.01
C ARG A 83 -45.15 -23.95 -36.54
N ARG A 84 -44.71 -23.42 -35.43
CA ARG A 84 -43.52 -23.93 -34.78
C ARG A 84 -43.92 -24.89 -33.65
N ASP A 85 -43.39 -26.09 -33.70
CA ASP A 85 -43.68 -27.16 -32.69
C ASP A 85 -42.98 -26.88 -31.33
N THR A 86 -42.23 -25.78 -31.21
CA THR A 86 -41.47 -25.43 -30.01
C THR A 86 -42.03 -24.18 -29.34
N ILE A 87 -42.09 -24.22 -28.00
CA ILE A 87 -42.49 -23.09 -27.15
C ILE A 87 -41.40 -21.99 -27.13
N ASN A 88 -40.37 -22.12 -27.95
CA ASN A 88 -39.28 -21.17 -28.01
C ASN A 88 -39.66 -19.91 -28.81
N SER A 89 -39.77 -18.77 -28.12
CA SER A 89 -40.06 -17.47 -28.71
C SER A 89 -38.88 -16.87 -29.48
N ASN A 90 -37.70 -17.47 -29.39
CA ASN A 90 -36.48 -16.98 -30.04
C ASN A 90 -36.22 -17.69 -31.37
N PHE A 91 -36.15 -16.92 -32.45
CA PHE A 91 -35.90 -17.38 -33.83
C PHE A 91 -34.41 -17.23 -34.21
N GLY A 92 -33.58 -16.68 -33.31
CA GLY A 92 -32.20 -16.35 -33.61
C GLY A 92 -32.07 -15.13 -34.49
N GLN A 93 -30.95 -15.02 -35.16
CA GLN A 93 -30.72 -13.92 -36.11
C GLN A 93 -31.30 -14.29 -37.47
N ILE A 94 -32.10 -13.40 -38.03
CA ILE A 94 -32.77 -13.58 -39.34
C ILE A 94 -32.28 -12.51 -40.32
N ASP A 95 -32.30 -12.87 -41.60
CA ASP A 95 -31.86 -12.00 -42.71
C ASP A 95 -33.01 -11.28 -43.44
N ARG A 96 -34.27 -11.60 -43.08
CA ARG A 96 -35.48 -11.05 -43.70
C ARG A 96 -36.56 -10.78 -42.67
N PRO A 97 -37.44 -9.80 -42.88
CA PRO A 97 -38.60 -9.60 -42.04
C PRO A 97 -39.47 -10.86 -41.96
N ILE A 98 -40.13 -11.06 -40.82
CA ILE A 98 -41.07 -12.15 -40.61
C ILE A 98 -42.47 -11.58 -40.36
N TRP A 99 -43.46 -12.28 -40.91
CA TRP A 99 -44.86 -12.07 -40.58
C TRP A 99 -45.33 -13.19 -39.68
N ALA A 100 -45.97 -12.81 -38.57
CA ALA A 100 -46.66 -13.74 -37.68
C ALA A 100 -48.17 -13.44 -37.75
N ARG A 101 -49.00 -14.47 -37.77
CA ARG A 101 -50.45 -14.28 -37.66
C ARG A 101 -51.01 -15.14 -36.53
N VAL A 102 -52.09 -14.64 -35.93
CA VAL A 102 -52.86 -15.39 -34.93
C VAL A 102 -54.33 -15.00 -35.04
N ARG A 103 -55.22 -15.97 -34.91
CA ARG A 103 -56.66 -15.75 -34.81
C ARG A 103 -57.06 -15.83 -33.35
N ILE A 104 -57.78 -14.82 -32.90
CA ILE A 104 -58.32 -14.77 -31.54
C ILE A 104 -59.84 -14.69 -31.61
N SER A 105 -60.53 -15.54 -30.87
CA SER A 105 -61.98 -15.53 -30.75
C SER A 105 -62.40 -15.65 -29.31
N GLY A 106 -63.52 -15.04 -28.94
CA GLY A 106 -64.12 -15.18 -27.64
C GLY A 106 -63.27 -14.60 -26.50
N VAL A 107 -62.65 -13.42 -26.71
CA VAL A 107 -62.05 -12.69 -25.61
C VAL A 107 -63.14 -12.42 -24.57
N SER A 108 -63.07 -13.11 -23.42
CA SER A 108 -64.06 -13.02 -22.36
C SER A 108 -64.27 -11.58 -21.89
N SER A 109 -65.50 -11.22 -21.57
CA SER A 109 -65.85 -9.94 -20.94
C SER A 109 -65.13 -9.73 -19.57
N ALA A 110 -64.49 -10.77 -19.04
CA ALA A 110 -63.64 -10.67 -17.87
C ALA A 110 -62.29 -9.94 -18.15
N PHE A 111 -61.87 -9.86 -19.41
CA PHE A 111 -60.69 -9.06 -19.79
C PHE A 111 -61.03 -7.57 -19.87
N THR A 112 -60.80 -6.85 -18.78
CA THR A 112 -60.90 -5.38 -18.77
C THR A 112 -59.67 -4.76 -19.41
N GLN A 113 -59.85 -3.94 -20.46
CA GLN A 113 -58.74 -3.32 -21.21
C GLN A 113 -57.72 -4.35 -21.71
N PRO A 114 -58.12 -5.30 -22.58
CA PRO A 114 -57.22 -6.28 -23.15
C PRO A 114 -56.15 -5.61 -24.01
N LEU A 115 -54.96 -6.14 -24.00
CA LEU A 115 -53.86 -5.71 -24.86
C LEU A 115 -53.01 -6.88 -25.30
N ILE A 116 -52.34 -6.74 -26.42
CA ILE A 116 -51.26 -7.61 -26.85
C ILE A 116 -49.96 -6.94 -26.49
N ARG A 117 -49.11 -7.68 -25.78
CA ARG A 117 -47.76 -7.23 -25.42
C ARG A 117 -46.74 -8.07 -26.14
N LEU A 118 -45.80 -7.42 -26.85
CA LEU A 118 -44.57 -8.01 -27.34
C LEU A 118 -43.47 -7.73 -26.31
N ASN A 119 -43.19 -8.68 -25.42
CA ASN A 119 -42.35 -8.47 -24.25
C ASN A 119 -40.84 -8.55 -24.60
N TYR A 120 -40.42 -7.79 -25.63
CA TYR A 120 -39.03 -7.64 -26.05
C TYR A 120 -38.80 -6.21 -26.59
N PRO A 121 -37.81 -5.46 -26.07
CA PRO A 121 -37.68 -4.03 -26.40
C PRO A 121 -36.88 -3.74 -27.67
N HIS A 122 -36.08 -4.67 -28.21
CA HIS A 122 -35.03 -4.41 -29.21
C HIS A 122 -35.39 -4.89 -30.61
N HIS A 123 -36.60 -4.64 -31.06
CA HIS A 123 -36.97 -4.82 -32.47
C HIS A 123 -36.93 -3.48 -33.20
N ASP A 124 -36.32 -3.45 -34.38
CA ASP A 124 -36.15 -2.23 -35.17
C ASP A 124 -37.51 -1.68 -35.67
N TYR A 125 -38.34 -2.53 -36.27
CA TYR A 125 -39.67 -2.19 -36.76
C TYR A 125 -40.66 -3.26 -36.38
N VAL A 126 -41.77 -2.84 -35.78
CA VAL A 126 -42.89 -3.71 -35.39
C VAL A 126 -44.18 -3.07 -35.87
N ASP A 127 -44.88 -3.76 -36.76
CA ASP A 127 -46.18 -3.35 -37.30
C ASP A 127 -47.22 -4.37 -36.90
N LEU A 128 -48.27 -3.97 -36.19
CA LEU A 128 -49.39 -4.84 -35.84
C LEU A 128 -50.67 -4.37 -36.56
N TYR A 129 -51.25 -5.26 -37.34
CA TYR A 129 -52.50 -5.04 -38.05
C TYR A 129 -53.60 -5.89 -37.43
N LEU A 130 -54.71 -5.26 -37.07
CA LEU A 130 -55.90 -5.89 -36.52
C LEU A 130 -56.99 -5.92 -37.55
N PHE A 131 -57.45 -7.09 -37.93
CA PHE A 131 -58.54 -7.30 -38.86
C PHE A 131 -59.74 -7.94 -38.17
N GLU A 132 -60.94 -7.58 -38.64
CA GLU A 132 -62.24 -8.17 -38.28
C GLU A 132 -63.07 -8.36 -39.55
N HIS A 133 -63.54 -9.57 -39.80
CA HIS A 133 -64.25 -9.92 -41.05
C HIS A 133 -63.50 -9.49 -42.32
N GLY A 134 -62.19 -9.60 -42.38
CA GLY A 134 -61.39 -9.17 -43.54
C GLY A 134 -61.21 -7.67 -43.71
N ARG A 135 -61.76 -6.86 -42.79
CA ARG A 135 -61.59 -5.39 -42.80
C ARG A 135 -60.49 -4.98 -41.78
N LEU A 136 -59.55 -4.16 -42.20
CA LEU A 136 -58.55 -3.56 -41.31
C LEU A 136 -59.23 -2.62 -40.31
N LEU A 137 -59.18 -2.93 -39.02
CA LEU A 137 -59.69 -2.10 -37.95
C LEU A 137 -58.66 -1.09 -37.47
N ARG A 138 -57.45 -1.58 -37.20
CA ARG A 138 -56.35 -0.75 -36.67
C ARG A 138 -55.01 -1.19 -37.21
N HIS A 139 -54.13 -0.22 -37.33
CA HIS A 139 -52.72 -0.42 -37.58
C HIS A 139 -51.94 0.29 -36.47
N PHE A 140 -51.02 -0.42 -35.84
CA PHE A 140 -50.16 0.10 -34.81
C PHE A 140 -48.71 -0.04 -35.25
N GLU A 141 -47.93 0.98 -34.93
CA GLU A 141 -46.50 1.03 -35.21
C GLU A 141 -45.71 1.07 -33.91
N ALA A 142 -44.57 0.37 -33.85
CA ALA A 142 -43.61 0.37 -32.78
C ALA A 142 -42.23 -0.02 -33.31
N GLY A 143 -41.25 -0.08 -32.45
CA GLY A 143 -39.86 -0.45 -32.76
C GLY A 143 -38.90 0.63 -32.34
N ASP A 144 -37.59 0.27 -32.16
CA ASP A 144 -36.55 1.16 -31.64
C ASP A 144 -35.92 2.04 -32.75
N LEU A 145 -36.18 1.74 -34.02
CA LEU A 145 -35.86 2.64 -35.14
C LEU A 145 -37.03 3.61 -35.49
N ARG A 146 -38.06 3.66 -34.64
CA ARG A 146 -39.13 4.65 -34.69
C ARG A 146 -39.11 5.55 -33.47
N PRO A 147 -39.58 6.82 -33.57
CA PRO A 147 -39.71 7.67 -32.40
C PRO A 147 -40.58 7.02 -31.32
N PHE A 148 -40.17 7.10 -30.07
CA PHE A 148 -40.81 6.40 -28.94
C PHE A 148 -42.31 6.81 -28.78
N ASN A 149 -42.66 8.04 -29.12
CA ASN A 149 -44.00 8.57 -29.05
C ASN A 149 -44.97 7.99 -30.08
N VAL A 150 -44.49 7.23 -31.08
CA VAL A 150 -45.33 6.50 -32.06
C VAL A 150 -45.97 5.26 -31.42
N ARG A 151 -45.42 4.75 -30.35
CA ARG A 151 -45.94 3.59 -29.62
C ARG A 151 -47.35 3.87 -29.10
N PRO A 152 -48.34 2.97 -29.33
CA PRO A 152 -49.71 3.15 -28.87
C PRO A 152 -49.83 3.38 -27.37
N ILE A 153 -48.99 2.69 -26.59
CA ILE A 153 -48.82 2.88 -25.15
C ILE A 153 -47.31 3.10 -24.90
N PRO A 154 -46.90 4.22 -24.29
CA PRO A 154 -45.50 4.59 -24.13
C PRO A 154 -44.81 3.77 -23.05
N GLN A 155 -44.55 2.51 -23.35
CA GLN A 155 -43.82 1.55 -22.51
C GLN A 155 -42.54 1.09 -23.21
N ARG A 156 -41.56 0.61 -22.41
CA ARG A 156 -40.26 0.13 -22.93
C ARG A 156 -40.43 -1.00 -23.97
N THR A 157 -41.44 -1.84 -23.83
CA THR A 157 -41.82 -2.88 -24.78
C THR A 157 -43.09 -2.48 -25.52
N PRO A 158 -43.33 -2.95 -26.78
CA PRO A 158 -44.56 -2.63 -27.53
C PRO A 158 -45.80 -3.22 -26.88
N TRP A 159 -46.78 -2.36 -26.53
CA TRP A 159 -48.11 -2.71 -26.04
C TRP A 159 -49.18 -2.19 -27.00
N PHE A 160 -50.04 -3.09 -27.46
CA PHE A 160 -51.05 -2.80 -28.46
C PHE A 160 -52.43 -2.97 -27.82
N PRO A 161 -53.18 -1.89 -27.57
CA PRO A 161 -54.51 -1.98 -26.97
C PRO A 161 -55.50 -2.63 -27.92
N LEU A 162 -56.32 -3.53 -27.38
CA LEU A 162 -57.44 -4.14 -28.09
C LEU A 162 -58.77 -3.50 -27.63
N ASP A 163 -59.76 -3.47 -28.49
CA ASP A 163 -61.09 -3.04 -28.09
C ASP A 163 -61.75 -4.12 -27.21
N ALA A 164 -62.46 -3.67 -26.16
CA ALA A 164 -63.02 -4.59 -25.18
C ALA A 164 -64.07 -5.52 -25.83
N ALA A 165 -63.83 -6.81 -25.56
CA ALA A 165 -64.82 -7.90 -25.77
C ALA A 165 -65.61 -7.86 -27.09
N THR A 166 -64.95 -8.17 -28.19
CA THR A 166 -65.68 -8.65 -29.37
C THR A 166 -65.80 -10.17 -29.25
N ALA A 167 -67.05 -10.66 -29.24
CA ALA A 167 -67.32 -12.10 -29.33
C ALA A 167 -66.96 -12.64 -30.74
N GLU A 168 -66.50 -11.76 -31.61
CA GLU A 168 -66.21 -12.02 -33.03
C GLU A 168 -64.74 -12.39 -33.20
N GLU A 169 -64.46 -13.17 -34.23
CA GLU A 169 -63.10 -13.61 -34.58
C GLU A 169 -62.30 -12.42 -35.12
N GLN A 170 -61.16 -12.15 -34.46
CA GLN A 170 -60.21 -11.14 -34.93
C GLN A 170 -58.92 -11.83 -35.41
N GLU A 171 -58.42 -11.33 -36.55
CA GLU A 171 -57.13 -11.78 -37.09
C GLU A 171 -56.07 -10.70 -36.83
N ILE A 172 -54.96 -11.10 -36.25
CA ILE A 172 -53.80 -10.24 -35.96
C ILE A 172 -52.69 -10.64 -36.89
N TYR A 173 -52.14 -9.70 -37.61
CA TYR A 173 -50.93 -9.84 -38.38
C TYR A 173 -49.86 -8.96 -37.77
N LEU A 174 -48.71 -9.57 -37.44
CA LEU A 174 -47.58 -8.91 -36.81
C LEU A 174 -46.38 -9.03 -37.74
N ARG A 175 -45.91 -7.90 -38.27
CA ARG A 175 -44.66 -7.79 -39.04
C ARG A 175 -43.53 -7.36 -38.14
N ILE A 176 -42.43 -8.09 -38.14
CA ILE A 176 -41.23 -7.72 -37.43
C ILE A 176 -40.05 -7.75 -38.39
N ALA A 177 -39.35 -6.61 -38.45
CA ALA A 177 -38.07 -6.49 -39.14
C ALA A 177 -37.03 -6.05 -38.10
N THR A 178 -35.91 -6.77 -37.99
CA THR A 178 -34.85 -6.48 -37.01
C THR A 178 -33.49 -6.98 -37.50
N GLU A 179 -32.45 -6.21 -37.27
CA GLU A 179 -31.07 -6.64 -37.47
C GLU A 179 -30.53 -7.46 -36.25
N GLY A 180 -31.19 -7.33 -35.12
CA GLY A 180 -30.90 -8.08 -33.90
C GLY A 180 -31.51 -9.47 -33.86
N PRO A 181 -31.44 -10.19 -32.73
CA PRO A 181 -32.15 -11.44 -32.53
C PRO A 181 -33.64 -11.24 -32.59
N LEU A 182 -34.33 -12.10 -33.36
CA LEU A 182 -35.77 -12.10 -33.42
C LEU A 182 -36.36 -12.92 -32.27
N VAL A 183 -37.00 -12.23 -31.33
CA VAL A 183 -37.64 -12.85 -30.16
C VAL A 183 -39.09 -12.40 -30.07
N ILE A 184 -40.04 -13.32 -30.16
CA ILE A 184 -41.48 -13.00 -30.23
C ILE A 184 -42.21 -13.58 -29.00
N PRO A 185 -42.03 -13.04 -27.80
CA PRO A 185 -42.82 -13.39 -26.63
C PRO A 185 -44.10 -12.56 -26.63
N LEU A 186 -45.11 -13.06 -27.36
CA LEU A 186 -46.38 -12.38 -27.57
C LEU A 186 -47.42 -12.89 -26.57
N ASP A 187 -47.89 -11.99 -25.71
CA ASP A 187 -48.88 -12.28 -24.69
C ASP A 187 -50.16 -11.47 -24.91
N LEU A 188 -51.33 -12.11 -24.67
CA LEU A 188 -52.60 -11.46 -24.47
C LEU A 188 -52.87 -11.37 -22.95
N LEU A 189 -53.08 -10.17 -22.42
CA LEU A 189 -53.30 -9.93 -20.99
C LEU A 189 -54.08 -8.61 -20.78
N THR A 190 -54.46 -8.35 -19.55
CA THR A 190 -55.05 -7.07 -19.17
C THR A 190 -53.99 -5.99 -19.00
N TYR A 191 -54.37 -4.72 -19.18
CA TYR A 191 -53.49 -3.58 -18.88
C TYR A 191 -52.97 -3.63 -17.45
N THR A 192 -53.82 -4.04 -16.50
CA THR A 192 -53.49 -4.12 -15.09
C THR A 192 -52.40 -5.16 -14.83
N ASP A 193 -52.51 -6.34 -15.46
CA ASP A 193 -51.51 -7.41 -15.29
C ASP A 193 -50.18 -7.06 -15.96
N ALA A 194 -50.25 -6.48 -17.16
CA ALA A 194 -49.08 -5.97 -17.86
C ALA A 194 -48.33 -4.92 -17.02
N ALA A 195 -49.06 -3.96 -16.43
CA ALA A 195 -48.51 -2.91 -15.59
C ALA A 195 -47.91 -3.48 -14.27
N LYS A 196 -48.53 -4.52 -13.72
CA LYS A 196 -48.00 -5.22 -12.51
C LYS A 196 -46.66 -5.93 -12.79
N GLU A 197 -46.56 -6.67 -13.91
CA GLU A 197 -45.32 -7.31 -14.34
C GLU A 197 -44.24 -6.28 -14.65
N GLU A 198 -44.58 -5.20 -15.33
CA GLU A 198 -43.65 -4.11 -15.68
C GLU A 198 -43.14 -3.40 -14.42
N LYS A 199 -44.03 -3.12 -13.46
CA LYS A 199 -43.64 -2.54 -12.17
C LYS A 199 -42.66 -3.42 -11.40
N LEU A 200 -42.85 -4.75 -11.42
CA LEU A 200 -41.91 -5.69 -10.79
C LEU A 200 -40.55 -5.65 -11.48
N LEU A 201 -40.52 -5.56 -12.82
CA LEU A 201 -39.27 -5.43 -13.56
C LEU A 201 -38.55 -4.11 -13.23
N TYR A 202 -39.31 -2.98 -13.14
CA TYR A 202 -38.69 -1.70 -12.74
C TYR A 202 -38.10 -1.75 -11.33
N LEU A 203 -38.78 -2.43 -10.41
CA LEU A 203 -38.25 -2.63 -9.05
C LEU A 203 -36.95 -3.46 -9.07
N TRP A 204 -36.95 -4.55 -9.83
CA TRP A 204 -35.78 -5.39 -10.04
C TRP A 204 -34.61 -4.64 -10.69
N ALA A 205 -34.86 -3.96 -11.80
CA ALA A 205 -33.86 -3.20 -12.52
C ALA A 205 -33.33 -2.02 -11.69
N GLY A 206 -34.22 -1.35 -10.95
CA GLY A 206 -33.84 -0.28 -10.03
C GLY A 206 -32.96 -0.78 -8.89
N ALA A 207 -33.27 -1.93 -8.30
CA ALA A 207 -32.45 -2.58 -7.31
C ALA A 207 -31.06 -2.96 -7.87
N PHE A 208 -31.04 -3.55 -9.07
CA PHE A 208 -29.80 -3.90 -9.77
C PHE A 208 -28.91 -2.67 -10.02
N LEU A 209 -29.45 -1.62 -10.65
CA LEU A 209 -28.70 -0.39 -10.89
C LEU A 209 -28.30 0.32 -9.59
N GLY A 210 -29.14 0.24 -8.56
CA GLY A 210 -28.81 0.75 -7.23
C GLY A 210 -27.62 0.04 -6.60
N ILE A 211 -27.54 -1.29 -6.72
CA ILE A 211 -26.39 -2.07 -6.26
C ILE A 211 -25.12 -1.62 -7.00
N ILE A 212 -25.17 -1.49 -8.34
CA ILE A 212 -24.03 -1.00 -9.12
C ILE A 212 -23.60 0.39 -8.66
N MET A 213 -24.55 1.30 -8.45
CA MET A 213 -24.27 2.68 -7.99
C MET A 213 -23.57 2.68 -6.62
N ILE A 214 -24.08 1.90 -5.66
CA ILE A 214 -23.46 1.78 -4.33
C ILE A 214 -22.04 1.24 -4.45
N MET A 215 -21.85 0.22 -5.30
CA MET A 215 -20.52 -0.35 -5.53
C MET A 215 -19.57 0.64 -6.20
N MET A 216 -20.06 1.45 -7.15
CA MET A 216 -19.26 2.52 -7.76
C MET A 216 -18.83 3.56 -6.72
N ILE A 217 -19.76 4.04 -5.89
CA ILE A 217 -19.47 5.03 -4.83
C ILE A 217 -18.45 4.46 -3.85
N TYR A 218 -18.66 3.24 -3.38
CA TYR A 218 -17.77 2.56 -2.44
C TYR A 218 -16.34 2.40 -3.01
N ASN A 219 -16.22 1.88 -4.24
CA ASN A 219 -14.91 1.69 -4.87
C ASN A 219 -14.25 3.02 -5.28
N SER A 220 -15.02 4.05 -5.61
CA SER A 220 -14.50 5.41 -5.82
C SER A 220 -13.88 5.98 -4.53
N PHE A 221 -14.55 5.79 -3.38
CA PHE A 221 -14.01 6.16 -2.08
C PHE A 221 -12.71 5.40 -1.76
N LEU A 222 -12.68 4.11 -2.03
CA LEU A 222 -11.45 3.29 -1.86
C LEU A 222 -10.32 3.78 -2.78
N TYR A 223 -10.62 4.11 -4.03
CA TYR A 223 -9.63 4.70 -4.94
C TYR A 223 -9.06 6.02 -4.41
N LEU A 224 -9.92 6.94 -3.93
CA LEU A 224 -9.48 8.21 -3.38
C LEU A 224 -8.61 8.05 -2.12
N SER A 225 -8.92 7.04 -1.30
CA SER A 225 -8.20 6.73 -0.05
C SER A 225 -6.87 6.01 -0.30
N LEU A 226 -6.87 4.98 -1.15
CA LEU A 226 -5.74 4.08 -1.33
C LEU A 226 -4.89 4.42 -2.56
N ARG A 227 -5.44 5.18 -3.52
CA ARG A 227 -4.79 5.55 -4.79
C ARG A 227 -4.37 4.34 -5.64
N GLU A 228 -5.03 3.21 -5.47
CA GLU A 228 -4.77 2.02 -6.27
C GLU A 228 -5.61 2.00 -7.54
N THR A 229 -4.95 1.86 -8.69
CA THR A 229 -5.57 1.88 -10.03
C THR A 229 -6.62 0.78 -10.23
N SER A 230 -6.51 -0.35 -9.53
CA SER A 230 -7.49 -1.46 -9.61
C SER A 230 -8.91 -1.00 -9.28
N TYR A 231 -9.07 -0.13 -8.26
CA TYR A 231 -10.40 0.39 -7.88
C TYR A 231 -10.98 1.33 -8.93
N LEU A 232 -10.14 2.19 -9.53
CA LEU A 232 -10.59 3.08 -10.61
C LEU A 232 -11.05 2.30 -11.83
N LEU A 233 -10.26 1.32 -12.27
CA LEU A 233 -10.62 0.47 -13.41
C LEU A 233 -11.89 -0.32 -13.14
N TYR A 234 -12.08 -0.78 -11.90
CA TYR A 234 -13.31 -1.45 -11.51
C TYR A 234 -14.52 -0.50 -11.56
N VAL A 235 -14.40 0.74 -11.09
CA VAL A 235 -15.48 1.74 -11.20
C VAL A 235 -15.83 2.02 -12.67
N ILE A 236 -14.84 2.12 -13.55
CA ILE A 236 -15.07 2.31 -14.99
C ILE A 236 -15.79 1.09 -15.58
N TYR A 237 -15.38 -0.12 -15.22
CA TYR A 237 -16.06 -1.36 -15.63
C TYR A 237 -17.52 -1.38 -15.16
N LEU A 238 -17.78 -1.07 -13.89
CA LEU A 238 -19.13 -1.00 -13.33
C LEU A 238 -20.00 0.03 -14.03
N ALA A 239 -19.45 1.21 -14.32
CA ALA A 239 -20.17 2.28 -15.01
C ALA A 239 -20.56 1.86 -16.43
N THR A 240 -19.62 1.28 -17.19
CA THR A 240 -19.87 0.84 -18.57
C THR A 240 -20.84 -0.34 -18.62
N ALA A 241 -20.70 -1.31 -17.72
CA ALA A 241 -21.62 -2.46 -17.64
C ALA A 241 -23.02 -2.05 -17.16
N GLY A 242 -23.13 -1.16 -16.18
CA GLY A 242 -24.41 -0.62 -15.72
C GLY A 242 -25.13 0.16 -16.81
N PHE A 243 -24.40 0.98 -17.57
CA PHE A 243 -24.97 1.73 -18.68
C PHE A 243 -25.41 0.82 -19.83
N MET A 244 -24.61 -0.22 -20.14
CA MET A 244 -24.99 -1.26 -21.09
C MET A 244 -26.29 -1.96 -20.65
N GLN A 245 -26.40 -2.35 -19.38
CA GLN A 245 -27.58 -3.03 -18.87
C GLN A 245 -28.82 -2.14 -18.87
N MET A 246 -28.66 -0.84 -18.60
CA MET A 246 -29.75 0.13 -18.71
C MET A 246 -30.29 0.20 -20.15
N ALA A 247 -29.40 0.21 -21.16
CA ALA A 247 -29.80 0.16 -22.58
C ALA A 247 -30.50 -1.17 -22.92
N MET A 248 -29.95 -2.31 -22.43
CA MET A 248 -30.52 -3.63 -22.62
C MET A 248 -31.90 -3.81 -21.97
N PHE A 249 -32.19 -3.14 -20.87
CA PHE A 249 -33.54 -3.10 -20.30
C PHE A 249 -34.52 -2.25 -21.12
N GLY A 250 -34.07 -1.47 -22.11
CA GLY A 250 -34.88 -0.54 -22.88
C GLY A 250 -35.17 0.80 -22.19
N PHE A 251 -34.54 1.07 -21.04
CA PHE A 251 -34.71 2.33 -20.31
C PHE A 251 -34.05 3.51 -21.01
N GLY A 252 -32.99 3.25 -21.79
CA GLY A 252 -32.33 4.27 -22.58
C GLY A 252 -33.30 4.95 -23.55
N GLU A 253 -34.04 4.16 -24.33
CA GLU A 253 -35.02 4.63 -25.26
C GLU A 253 -36.20 5.32 -24.58
N GLN A 254 -36.65 4.79 -23.45
CA GLN A 254 -37.80 5.35 -22.74
C GLN A 254 -37.50 6.70 -22.05
N TYR A 255 -36.29 6.91 -21.49
CA TYR A 255 -36.03 8.04 -20.62
C TYR A 255 -34.93 9.00 -21.10
N PHE A 256 -34.00 8.56 -21.97
CA PHE A 256 -32.81 9.36 -22.30
C PHE A 256 -32.75 9.82 -23.75
N TRP A 257 -33.15 8.99 -24.70
CA TRP A 257 -33.10 9.31 -26.13
C TRP A 257 -34.37 8.94 -26.90
N SER A 258 -35.53 9.13 -26.28
CA SER A 258 -36.86 8.85 -26.85
C SER A 258 -37.12 9.50 -28.21
N ASP A 259 -36.54 10.68 -28.44
CA ASP A 259 -36.72 11.46 -29.68
C ASP A 259 -35.66 11.13 -30.75
N TYR A 260 -34.72 10.22 -30.45
CA TYR A 260 -33.63 9.87 -31.35
C TYR A 260 -33.62 8.38 -31.66
N PRO A 261 -34.41 7.94 -32.65
CA PRO A 261 -34.49 6.53 -33.04
C PRO A 261 -33.12 5.97 -33.43
N GLY A 262 -32.88 4.71 -33.08
CA GLY A 262 -31.63 4.00 -33.41
C GLY A 262 -30.43 4.32 -32.51
N VAL A 263 -30.50 5.34 -31.64
CA VAL A 263 -29.41 5.63 -30.69
C VAL A 263 -29.22 4.45 -29.74
N ASN A 264 -30.30 3.75 -29.34
CA ASN A 264 -30.20 2.59 -28.47
C ASN A 264 -29.34 1.48 -29.09
N ASN A 265 -29.54 1.18 -30.37
CA ASN A 265 -28.76 0.20 -31.12
C ASN A 265 -27.28 0.60 -31.23
N GLN A 266 -26.99 1.88 -31.47
CA GLN A 266 -25.61 2.38 -31.47
C GLN A 266 -24.94 2.28 -30.10
N VAL A 267 -25.67 2.62 -29.01
CA VAL A 267 -25.19 2.51 -27.66
C VAL A 267 -24.87 1.05 -27.31
N ILE A 268 -25.75 0.11 -27.64
CA ILE A 268 -25.53 -1.32 -27.41
C ILE A 268 -24.34 -1.81 -28.25
N ALA A 269 -24.25 -1.44 -29.53
CA ALA A 269 -23.14 -1.84 -30.40
C ALA A 269 -21.79 -1.31 -29.92
N PHE A 270 -21.73 -0.08 -29.43
CA PHE A 270 -20.53 0.51 -28.88
C PHE A 270 -20.14 -0.12 -27.53
N LEU A 271 -21.11 -0.25 -26.62
CA LEU A 271 -20.84 -0.72 -25.26
C LEU A 271 -20.53 -2.22 -25.20
N SER A 272 -21.09 -3.06 -26.07
CA SER A 272 -20.85 -4.50 -26.05
C SER A 272 -19.36 -4.88 -26.09
N PRO A 273 -18.52 -4.39 -27.02
CA PRO A 273 -17.09 -4.60 -26.98
C PRO A 273 -16.40 -3.72 -25.93
N PHE A 274 -16.89 -2.50 -25.63
CA PHE A 274 -16.24 -1.57 -24.71
C PHE A 274 -16.27 -2.03 -23.25
N VAL A 275 -17.36 -2.65 -22.80
CA VAL A 275 -17.43 -3.30 -21.48
C VAL A 275 -16.34 -4.37 -21.33
N GLN A 276 -16.07 -5.12 -22.39
CA GLN A 276 -15.00 -6.11 -22.39
C GLN A 276 -13.61 -5.46 -22.32
N VAL A 277 -13.40 -4.32 -22.98
CA VAL A 277 -12.15 -3.53 -22.86
C VAL A 277 -11.91 -3.14 -21.39
N THR A 278 -12.95 -2.57 -20.74
CA THR A 278 -12.83 -2.13 -19.36
C THR A 278 -12.66 -3.30 -18.40
N ALA A 279 -13.33 -4.42 -18.63
CA ALA A 279 -13.19 -5.65 -17.89
C ALA A 279 -11.76 -6.23 -18.00
N ILE A 280 -11.22 -6.34 -19.22
CA ILE A 280 -9.85 -6.86 -19.44
C ILE A 280 -8.82 -5.92 -18.79
N ALA A 281 -8.96 -4.59 -18.95
CA ALA A 281 -8.08 -3.62 -18.32
C ALA A 281 -8.09 -3.77 -16.78
N PHE A 282 -9.26 -3.97 -16.19
CA PHE A 282 -9.42 -4.27 -14.77
C PHE A 282 -8.70 -5.58 -14.38
N VAL A 283 -8.95 -6.68 -15.10
CA VAL A 283 -8.34 -7.99 -14.81
C VAL A 283 -6.81 -7.93 -14.86
N LEU A 284 -6.25 -7.31 -15.90
CA LEU A 284 -4.81 -7.17 -16.07
C LEU A 284 -4.14 -6.49 -14.87
N ASN A 285 -4.82 -5.49 -14.33
CA ASN A 285 -4.32 -4.74 -13.17
C ASN A 285 -4.59 -5.47 -11.85
N PHE A 286 -5.77 -6.05 -11.66
CA PHE A 286 -6.17 -6.74 -10.44
C PHE A 286 -5.31 -7.98 -10.16
N VAL A 287 -5.04 -8.79 -11.18
CA VAL A 287 -4.23 -10.02 -11.10
C VAL A 287 -2.73 -9.72 -11.24
N ASP A 288 -2.35 -8.45 -11.46
CA ASP A 288 -0.94 -8.04 -11.68
C ASP A 288 -0.23 -8.89 -12.75
N LEU A 289 -0.89 -9.04 -13.91
CA LEU A 289 -0.39 -9.88 -15.01
C LEU A 289 0.98 -9.42 -15.51
N GLN A 290 1.37 -8.18 -15.23
CA GLN A 290 2.69 -7.67 -15.57
C GLN A 290 3.80 -8.40 -14.81
N LYS A 291 3.56 -8.79 -13.55
CA LYS A 291 4.52 -9.53 -12.72
C LYS A 291 4.49 -11.04 -12.97
N PHE A 292 3.30 -11.61 -13.11
CA PHE A 292 3.11 -13.06 -13.10
C PHE A 292 2.84 -13.67 -14.48
N GLY A 293 2.45 -12.83 -15.46
CA GLY A 293 2.13 -13.27 -16.81
C GLY A 293 3.38 -13.52 -17.67
N SER A 294 3.29 -14.51 -18.54
CA SER A 294 4.28 -14.69 -19.61
C SER A 294 4.16 -13.56 -20.65
N ALA A 295 5.15 -13.42 -21.53
CA ALA A 295 5.09 -12.47 -22.65
C ALA A 295 3.89 -12.79 -23.57
N MET A 296 3.55 -14.07 -23.72
CA MET A 296 2.41 -14.52 -24.53
C MET A 296 1.08 -14.12 -23.89
N ASP A 297 0.90 -14.29 -22.56
CA ASP A 297 -0.34 -13.89 -21.86
C ASP A 297 -0.61 -12.39 -22.02
N ARG A 298 0.45 -11.58 -21.85
CA ARG A 298 0.37 -10.13 -22.06
C ARG A 298 0.07 -9.79 -23.52
N GLY A 299 0.72 -10.47 -24.47
CA GLY A 299 0.49 -10.27 -25.89
C GLY A 299 -0.96 -10.54 -26.30
N VAL A 300 -1.53 -11.66 -25.85
CA VAL A 300 -2.96 -12.01 -26.09
C VAL A 300 -3.87 -10.96 -25.49
N ALA A 301 -3.65 -10.56 -24.24
CA ALA A 301 -4.50 -9.57 -23.57
C ALA A 301 -4.46 -8.19 -24.25
N TYR A 302 -3.27 -7.71 -24.65
CA TYR A 302 -3.16 -6.44 -25.40
C TYR A 302 -3.75 -6.53 -26.80
N LEU A 303 -3.62 -7.67 -27.48
CA LEU A 303 -4.27 -7.89 -28.77
C LEU A 303 -5.79 -7.84 -28.63
N MET A 304 -6.36 -8.48 -27.60
CA MET A 304 -7.80 -8.42 -27.33
C MET A 304 -8.26 -6.99 -27.02
N LEU A 305 -7.53 -6.25 -26.18
CA LEU A 305 -7.82 -4.84 -25.92
C LEU A 305 -7.84 -4.01 -27.21
N PHE A 306 -6.84 -4.21 -28.06
CA PHE A 306 -6.76 -3.50 -29.35
C PHE A 306 -7.95 -3.84 -30.24
N VAL A 307 -8.23 -5.12 -30.46
CA VAL A 307 -9.34 -5.58 -31.33
C VAL A 307 -10.69 -5.05 -30.83
N LEU A 308 -10.96 -5.18 -29.52
CA LEU A 308 -12.22 -4.72 -28.91
C LEU A 308 -12.37 -3.20 -28.95
N THR A 309 -11.26 -2.46 -28.77
CA THR A 309 -11.29 -0.99 -28.91
C THR A 309 -11.59 -0.57 -30.35
N VAL A 310 -10.95 -1.24 -31.32
CA VAL A 310 -11.24 -1.00 -32.75
C VAL A 310 -12.69 -1.33 -33.06
N MET A 311 -13.24 -2.43 -32.55
CA MET A 311 -14.66 -2.79 -32.74
C MET A 311 -15.60 -1.76 -32.12
N SER A 312 -15.29 -1.25 -30.91
CA SER A 312 -16.10 -0.19 -30.28
C SER A 312 -16.15 1.06 -31.17
N ILE A 313 -15.02 1.46 -31.73
CA ILE A 313 -14.97 2.61 -32.65
C ILE A 313 -15.68 2.29 -33.97
N ALA A 314 -15.50 1.09 -34.51
CA ALA A 314 -16.09 0.65 -35.75
C ALA A 314 -17.64 0.54 -35.68
N SER A 315 -18.21 0.41 -34.48
CA SER A 315 -19.67 0.33 -34.27
C SER A 315 -20.45 1.54 -34.83
N PHE A 316 -19.79 2.67 -35.05
CA PHE A 316 -20.43 3.86 -35.67
C PHE A 316 -20.52 3.79 -37.19
N THR A 317 -19.86 2.84 -37.84
CA THR A 317 -19.78 2.74 -39.31
C THR A 317 -20.11 1.36 -39.85
N VAL A 318 -20.10 0.34 -39.00
CA VAL A 318 -20.36 -1.07 -39.35
C VAL A 318 -21.79 -1.43 -38.94
N PRO A 319 -22.52 -2.27 -39.71
CA PRO A 319 -23.88 -2.69 -39.34
C PRO A 319 -23.94 -3.29 -37.94
N TYR A 320 -25.02 -2.98 -37.22
CA TYR A 320 -25.29 -3.42 -35.86
C TYR A 320 -25.17 -4.94 -35.69
N SER A 321 -25.81 -5.71 -36.59
CA SER A 321 -25.82 -7.18 -36.55
C SER A 321 -24.44 -7.79 -36.58
N LEU A 322 -23.53 -7.24 -37.39
CA LEU A 322 -22.14 -7.75 -37.49
C LEU A 322 -21.36 -7.46 -36.21
N ILE A 323 -21.44 -6.24 -35.69
CA ILE A 323 -20.74 -5.87 -34.43
C ILE A 323 -21.19 -6.74 -33.27
N ILE A 324 -22.51 -6.94 -33.12
CA ILE A 324 -23.06 -7.73 -32.01
C ILE A 324 -22.69 -9.20 -32.13
N SER A 325 -22.77 -9.80 -33.32
CA SER A 325 -22.35 -11.20 -33.53
C SER A 325 -20.88 -11.42 -33.20
N MET A 326 -20.01 -10.50 -33.63
CA MET A 326 -18.58 -10.54 -33.30
C MET A 326 -18.35 -10.32 -31.82
N ALA A 327 -19.02 -9.35 -31.19
CA ALA A 327 -18.89 -9.04 -29.78
C ALA A 327 -19.28 -10.24 -28.90
N TYR A 328 -20.36 -10.94 -29.21
CA TYR A 328 -20.77 -12.15 -28.50
C TYR A 328 -19.72 -13.27 -28.61
N SER A 329 -19.19 -13.48 -29.81
CA SER A 329 -18.17 -14.50 -30.05
C SER A 329 -16.88 -14.21 -29.26
N ILE A 330 -16.44 -12.95 -29.26
CA ILE A 330 -15.24 -12.52 -28.55
C ILE A 330 -15.47 -12.47 -27.03
N ALA A 331 -16.70 -12.19 -26.58
CA ALA A 331 -17.04 -12.20 -25.15
C ALA A 331 -16.75 -13.56 -24.51
N LEU A 332 -17.16 -14.65 -25.15
CA LEU A 332 -16.87 -16.01 -24.67
C LEU A 332 -15.36 -16.27 -24.55
N ILE A 333 -14.61 -15.84 -25.59
CA ILE A 333 -13.13 -15.96 -25.57
C ILE A 333 -12.55 -15.09 -24.46
N GLY A 334 -13.04 -13.87 -24.29
CA GLY A 334 -12.58 -12.93 -23.26
C GLY A 334 -12.77 -13.47 -21.86
N VAL A 335 -13.96 -14.00 -21.57
CA VAL A 335 -14.24 -14.59 -20.26
C VAL A 335 -13.42 -15.86 -20.02
N ALA A 336 -13.24 -16.71 -21.03
CA ALA A 336 -12.37 -17.87 -20.95
C ALA A 336 -10.89 -17.49 -20.67
N CYS A 337 -10.40 -16.45 -21.33
CA CYS A 337 -9.06 -15.90 -21.07
C CYS A 337 -8.94 -15.33 -19.65
N GLY A 338 -9.96 -14.59 -19.17
CA GLY A 338 -9.99 -14.10 -17.80
C GLY A 338 -9.96 -15.23 -16.77
N LEU A 339 -10.72 -16.30 -17.01
CA LEU A 339 -10.72 -17.51 -16.18
C LEU A 339 -9.34 -18.20 -16.20
N TYR A 340 -8.72 -18.34 -17.38
CA TYR A 340 -7.36 -18.86 -17.50
C TYR A 340 -6.35 -18.06 -16.67
N VAL A 341 -6.39 -16.74 -16.76
CA VAL A 341 -5.51 -15.84 -16.00
C VAL A 341 -5.75 -15.98 -14.49
N GLY A 342 -7.01 -16.08 -14.09
CA GLY A 342 -7.40 -16.31 -12.70
C GLY A 342 -6.87 -17.63 -12.15
N ILE A 343 -7.07 -18.74 -12.89
CA ILE A 343 -6.56 -20.07 -12.53
C ILE A 343 -5.04 -20.06 -12.43
N LYS A 344 -4.36 -19.44 -13.40
CA LYS A 344 -2.90 -19.31 -13.40
C LYS A 344 -2.40 -18.56 -12.17
N GLY A 345 -3.02 -17.42 -11.84
CA GLY A 345 -2.70 -16.67 -10.63
C GLY A 345 -2.90 -17.51 -9.35
N TRP A 346 -3.99 -18.28 -9.31
CA TRP A 346 -4.26 -19.19 -8.19
C TRP A 346 -3.19 -20.28 -8.04
N VAL A 347 -2.81 -20.93 -9.14
CA VAL A 347 -1.75 -21.97 -9.15
C VAL A 347 -0.40 -21.39 -8.71
N LEU A 348 -0.11 -20.13 -9.06
CA LEU A 348 1.08 -19.41 -8.62
C LEU A 348 1.03 -18.91 -7.16
N GLY A 349 -0.04 -19.26 -6.42
CA GLY A 349 -0.16 -18.99 -4.98
C GLY A 349 -0.77 -17.64 -4.62
N MET A 350 -1.33 -16.91 -5.57
CA MET A 350 -2.04 -15.65 -5.29
C MET A 350 -3.38 -15.93 -4.63
N LYS A 351 -3.52 -15.63 -3.34
CA LYS A 351 -4.76 -15.89 -2.58
C LYS A 351 -5.96 -15.14 -3.17
N SER A 352 -5.79 -13.87 -3.56
CA SER A 352 -6.84 -13.03 -4.17
C SER A 352 -7.35 -13.59 -5.51
N ALA A 353 -6.50 -14.29 -6.28
CA ALA A 353 -6.89 -14.91 -7.53
C ALA A 353 -7.92 -16.04 -7.37
N ARG A 354 -8.04 -16.67 -6.20
CA ARG A 354 -9.02 -17.72 -5.94
C ARG A 354 -10.47 -17.22 -6.04
N LEU A 355 -10.77 -16.17 -5.26
CA LEU A 355 -12.12 -15.59 -5.25
C LEU A 355 -12.44 -14.92 -6.58
N PHE A 356 -11.47 -14.27 -7.20
CA PHE A 356 -11.58 -13.73 -8.54
C PHE A 356 -11.95 -14.84 -9.56
N THR A 357 -11.26 -15.96 -9.54
CA THR A 357 -11.53 -17.10 -10.45
C THR A 357 -12.94 -17.65 -10.27
N ILE A 358 -13.41 -17.76 -9.02
CA ILE A 358 -14.77 -18.23 -8.72
C ILE A 358 -15.80 -17.23 -9.24
N ALA A 359 -15.60 -15.92 -9.03
CA ALA A 359 -16.49 -14.88 -9.50
C ALA A 359 -16.65 -14.92 -11.03
N TRP A 360 -15.53 -14.98 -11.74
CA TRP A 360 -15.50 -15.05 -13.21
C TRP A 360 -16.06 -16.36 -13.75
N PHE A 361 -15.88 -17.48 -13.05
CA PHE A 361 -16.49 -18.74 -13.43
C PHE A 361 -18.04 -18.68 -13.33
N VAL A 362 -18.56 -18.12 -12.23
CA VAL A 362 -20.01 -17.94 -12.05
C VAL A 362 -20.54 -17.03 -13.16
N HIS A 363 -19.88 -15.90 -13.43
CA HIS A 363 -20.28 -15.00 -14.51
C HIS A 363 -20.25 -15.69 -15.88
N LEU A 364 -19.22 -16.49 -16.18
CA LEU A 364 -19.14 -17.28 -17.42
C LEU A 364 -20.36 -18.18 -17.62
N VAL A 365 -20.79 -18.87 -16.57
CA VAL A 365 -21.96 -19.75 -16.64
C VAL A 365 -23.21 -18.98 -17.03
N PHE A 366 -23.45 -17.82 -16.42
CA PHE A 366 -24.61 -16.99 -16.71
C PHE A 366 -24.54 -16.30 -18.08
N ILE A 367 -23.36 -15.86 -18.52
CA ILE A 367 -23.16 -15.35 -19.89
C ILE A 367 -23.42 -16.45 -20.92
N ALA A 368 -22.89 -17.64 -20.69
CA ALA A 368 -23.12 -18.76 -21.60
C ALA A 368 -24.61 -19.11 -21.69
N TRP A 369 -25.32 -19.10 -20.56
CA TRP A 369 -26.77 -19.27 -20.53
C TRP A 369 -27.47 -18.18 -21.35
N TYR A 370 -27.17 -16.91 -21.09
CA TYR A 370 -27.72 -15.78 -21.82
C TYR A 370 -27.48 -15.88 -23.34
N LEU A 371 -26.27 -16.28 -23.76
CA LEU A 371 -25.93 -16.43 -25.18
C LEU A 371 -26.63 -17.62 -25.83
N LEU A 372 -26.84 -18.73 -25.11
CA LEU A 372 -27.62 -19.86 -25.62
C LEU A 372 -29.10 -19.49 -25.78
N ASP A 373 -29.65 -18.68 -24.88
CA ASP A 373 -30.98 -18.14 -24.94
C ASP A 373 -31.14 -17.16 -26.14
N THR A 374 -30.26 -16.16 -26.26
CA THR A 374 -30.30 -15.16 -27.34
C THR A 374 -30.07 -15.74 -28.74
N THR A 375 -29.31 -16.84 -28.84
CA THR A 375 -29.10 -17.56 -30.11
C THR A 375 -30.21 -18.57 -30.44
N GLY A 376 -31.24 -18.68 -29.60
CA GLY A 376 -32.36 -19.60 -29.80
C GLY A 376 -32.04 -21.08 -29.64
N ARG A 377 -30.87 -21.42 -29.08
CA ARG A 377 -30.43 -22.82 -28.86
C ARG A 377 -31.13 -23.48 -27.68
N ILE A 378 -31.60 -22.68 -26.73
CA ILE A 378 -32.45 -23.12 -25.62
C ILE A 378 -33.75 -22.30 -25.61
N PRO A 379 -34.85 -22.83 -25.02
CA PRO A 379 -36.08 -22.08 -24.89
C PRO A 379 -35.87 -20.81 -24.07
N SER A 380 -36.39 -19.68 -24.60
CA SER A 380 -36.34 -18.41 -23.88
C SER A 380 -37.22 -18.46 -22.64
N THR A 381 -36.66 -18.05 -21.51
CA THR A 381 -37.35 -17.98 -20.23
C THR A 381 -37.13 -16.60 -19.60
N GLU A 382 -38.04 -16.18 -18.71
CA GLU A 382 -37.85 -14.92 -17.96
C GLU A 382 -36.55 -14.91 -17.18
N LEU A 383 -36.15 -16.06 -16.63
CA LEU A 383 -34.89 -16.22 -15.93
C LEU A 383 -33.68 -16.14 -16.90
N GLY A 384 -33.79 -16.69 -18.11
CA GLY A 384 -32.77 -16.60 -19.17
C GLY A 384 -32.53 -15.16 -19.60
N ASN A 385 -33.60 -14.39 -19.80
CA ASN A 385 -33.53 -12.96 -20.12
C ASN A 385 -32.84 -12.14 -19.03
N GLN A 386 -32.89 -12.60 -17.77
CA GLN A 386 -32.27 -11.95 -16.60
C GLN A 386 -30.90 -12.57 -16.26
N ALA A 387 -30.48 -13.64 -16.94
CA ALA A 387 -29.30 -14.43 -16.58
C ALA A 387 -28.04 -13.56 -16.50
N PHE A 388 -27.85 -12.64 -17.46
CA PHE A 388 -26.73 -11.70 -17.44
C PHE A 388 -26.72 -10.85 -16.16
N ALA A 389 -27.85 -10.24 -15.79
CA ALA A 389 -27.94 -9.39 -14.61
C ALA A 389 -27.70 -10.18 -13.30
N ILE A 390 -28.24 -11.40 -13.21
CA ILE A 390 -28.06 -12.29 -12.05
C ILE A 390 -26.58 -12.68 -11.93
N GLY A 391 -25.96 -13.10 -13.03
CA GLY A 391 -24.53 -13.45 -13.07
C GLY A 391 -23.64 -12.28 -12.69
N PHE A 392 -24.01 -11.08 -13.15
CA PHE A 392 -23.28 -9.85 -12.85
C PHE A 392 -23.37 -9.48 -11.34
N ILE A 393 -24.56 -9.57 -10.72
CA ILE A 393 -24.69 -9.37 -9.25
C ILE A 393 -23.85 -10.37 -8.48
N ALA A 394 -23.86 -11.63 -8.89
CA ALA A 394 -23.05 -12.67 -8.23
C ALA A 394 -21.55 -12.37 -8.36
N GLU A 395 -21.10 -11.96 -9.56
CA GLU A 395 -19.74 -11.52 -9.80
C GLU A 395 -19.37 -10.33 -8.91
N LEU A 396 -20.20 -9.27 -8.89
CA LEU A 396 -19.98 -8.09 -8.06
C LEU A 396 -19.79 -8.44 -6.58
N SER A 397 -20.65 -9.31 -6.06
CA SER A 397 -20.61 -9.75 -4.68
C SER A 397 -19.31 -10.49 -4.35
N LEU A 398 -18.92 -11.42 -5.23
CA LEU A 398 -17.70 -12.21 -5.05
C LEU A 398 -16.43 -11.36 -5.25
N LEU A 399 -16.43 -10.44 -6.22
CA LEU A 399 -15.31 -9.51 -6.42
C LEU A 399 -15.15 -8.55 -5.23
N SER A 400 -16.24 -8.11 -4.60
CA SER A 400 -16.15 -7.30 -3.38
C SER A 400 -15.41 -8.03 -2.27
N ILE A 401 -15.69 -9.32 -2.09
CA ILE A 401 -14.98 -10.17 -1.13
C ILE A 401 -13.51 -10.35 -1.57
N ALA A 402 -13.26 -10.54 -2.86
CA ALA A 402 -11.90 -10.66 -3.40
C ALA A 402 -11.07 -9.38 -3.17
N PHE A 403 -11.68 -8.20 -3.33
CA PHE A 403 -11.04 -6.93 -3.02
C PHE A 403 -10.74 -6.79 -1.53
N ALA A 404 -11.69 -7.14 -0.66
CA ALA A 404 -11.48 -7.11 0.79
C ALA A 404 -10.32 -8.04 1.21
N ASP A 405 -10.26 -9.24 0.63
CA ASP A 405 -9.17 -10.20 0.87
C ASP A 405 -7.82 -9.66 0.37
N LYS A 406 -7.77 -9.08 -0.84
CA LYS A 406 -6.56 -8.43 -1.38
C LYS A 406 -6.08 -7.30 -0.46
N MET A 407 -6.99 -6.44 -0.03
CA MET A 407 -6.69 -5.33 0.86
C MET A 407 -6.12 -5.81 2.21
N ASN A 408 -6.72 -6.85 2.79
CA ASN A 408 -6.23 -7.44 4.04
C ASN A 408 -4.82 -8.03 3.88
N GLN A 409 -4.55 -8.71 2.77
CA GLN A 409 -3.21 -9.25 2.47
C GLN A 409 -2.17 -8.14 2.32
N GLU A 410 -2.48 -7.08 1.58
CA GLU A 410 -1.58 -5.94 1.43
C GLU A 410 -1.32 -5.22 2.75
N ARG A 411 -2.37 -5.07 3.57
CA ARG A 411 -2.23 -4.51 4.93
C ARG A 411 -1.32 -5.38 5.79
N GLU A 412 -1.49 -6.68 5.76
CA GLU A 412 -0.64 -7.63 6.51
C GLU A 412 0.82 -7.54 6.05
N LEU A 413 1.06 -7.50 4.74
CA LEU A 413 2.41 -7.33 4.19
C LEU A 413 3.04 -6.00 4.62
N ARG A 414 2.28 -4.89 4.63
CA ARG A 414 2.76 -3.58 5.08
C ARG A 414 3.11 -3.61 6.57
N VAL A 415 2.22 -4.17 7.41
CA VAL A 415 2.47 -4.31 8.85
C VAL A 415 3.71 -5.14 9.12
N ASN A 416 3.84 -6.30 8.46
CA ASN A 416 5.01 -7.16 8.62
C ASN A 416 6.31 -6.48 8.16
N SER A 417 6.26 -5.69 7.09
CA SER A 417 7.41 -4.91 6.62
C SER A 417 7.79 -3.80 7.60
N GLN A 418 6.80 -3.10 8.16
CA GLN A 418 7.02 -2.07 9.18
C GLN A 418 7.61 -2.67 10.45
N THR A 419 7.11 -3.81 10.91
CA THR A 419 7.65 -4.52 12.08
C THR A 419 9.10 -4.91 11.85
N LYS A 420 9.44 -5.47 10.69
CA LYS A 420 10.84 -5.79 10.35
C LYS A 420 11.75 -4.57 10.33
N LEU A 421 11.26 -3.43 9.80
CA LEU A 421 12.02 -2.18 9.81
C LEU A 421 12.27 -1.68 11.24
N LEU A 422 11.25 -1.75 12.10
CA LEU A 422 11.37 -1.38 13.52
C LEU A 422 12.37 -2.29 14.23
N ASP A 423 12.32 -3.60 14.01
CA ASP A 423 13.26 -4.55 14.60
C ASP A 423 14.71 -4.26 14.15
N MET A 424 14.91 -3.98 12.86
CA MET A 424 16.23 -3.57 12.34
C MET A 424 16.70 -2.26 12.98
N GLN A 425 15.82 -1.28 13.13
CA GLN A 425 16.14 0.01 13.75
C GLN A 425 16.50 -0.16 15.23
N MET A 426 15.76 -0.98 15.97
CA MET A 426 16.08 -1.31 17.37
C MET A 426 17.43 -2.02 17.48
N ALA A 427 17.72 -2.99 16.61
CA ALA A 427 19.01 -3.69 16.59
C ALA A 427 20.17 -2.72 16.29
N MET A 428 19.99 -1.83 15.32
CA MET A 428 20.98 -0.81 14.96
C MET A 428 21.22 0.19 16.09
N ASN A 429 20.16 0.66 16.76
CA ASN A 429 20.28 1.55 17.92
C ASN A 429 21.03 0.87 19.08
N LYS A 430 20.74 -0.41 19.33
CA LYS A 430 21.45 -1.18 20.37
C LYS A 430 22.94 -1.34 20.04
N GLU A 431 23.27 -1.59 18.77
CA GLU A 431 24.67 -1.66 18.33
C GLU A 431 25.38 -0.30 18.49
N LEU A 432 24.69 0.78 18.10
CA LEU A 432 25.20 2.14 18.25
C LEU A 432 25.44 2.48 19.72
N ASP A 433 24.50 2.15 20.61
CA ASP A 433 24.62 2.36 22.06
C ASP A 433 25.83 1.64 22.63
N ASN A 434 26.05 0.40 22.20
CA ASN A 434 27.25 -0.36 22.62
C ASN A 434 28.53 0.31 22.11
N LYS A 435 28.60 0.72 20.87
CA LYS A 435 29.74 1.45 20.30
C LYS A 435 30.00 2.77 21.01
N VAL A 436 28.96 3.51 21.38
CA VAL A 436 29.07 4.77 22.15
C VAL A 436 29.68 4.48 23.52
N LYS A 437 29.17 3.45 24.24
CA LYS A 437 29.72 3.04 25.55
C LYS A 437 31.21 2.64 25.46
N GLU A 438 31.59 1.83 24.48
CA GLU A 438 32.99 1.44 24.27
C GLU A 438 33.88 2.65 23.96
N ARG A 439 33.41 3.55 23.08
CA ARG A 439 34.18 4.77 22.74
C ARG A 439 34.33 5.70 23.94
N THR A 440 33.27 5.88 24.73
CA THR A 440 33.30 6.72 25.93
C THR A 440 34.27 6.15 26.96
N ALA A 441 34.23 4.85 27.24
CA ALA A 441 35.16 4.18 28.16
C ALA A 441 36.61 4.28 27.66
N ALA A 442 36.85 4.12 26.36
CA ALA A 442 38.18 4.28 25.78
C ALA A 442 38.69 5.73 25.89
N LEU A 443 37.83 6.72 25.68
CA LEU A 443 38.16 8.14 25.81
C LEU A 443 38.49 8.52 27.25
N GLU A 444 37.73 8.06 28.24
CA GLU A 444 37.99 8.27 29.66
C GLU A 444 39.34 7.67 30.08
N LYS A 445 39.65 6.44 29.61
CA LYS A 445 40.93 5.80 29.87
C LYS A 445 42.09 6.58 29.25
N ALA A 446 41.94 7.09 28.04
CA ALA A 446 42.96 7.91 27.39
C ALA A 446 43.15 9.25 28.12
N ASN A 447 42.08 9.89 28.58
CA ASN A 447 42.16 11.12 29.37
C ASN A 447 42.90 10.93 30.70
N ARG A 448 42.57 9.88 31.45
CA ARG A 448 43.31 9.56 32.71
C ARG A 448 44.80 9.37 32.45
N ARG A 449 45.14 8.70 31.35
CA ARG A 449 46.54 8.49 30.98
C ARG A 449 47.25 9.78 30.59
N LEU A 450 46.55 10.72 29.97
CA LEU A 450 47.08 12.07 29.70
C LEU A 450 47.26 12.88 30.97
N GLU A 451 46.36 12.79 31.92
CA GLU A 451 46.48 13.42 33.24
C GLU A 451 47.69 12.88 34.04
N GLU A 452 47.89 11.56 34.05
CA GLU A 452 49.05 10.91 34.70
C GLU A 452 50.38 11.36 34.07
N LEU A 453 50.44 11.56 32.77
CA LEU A 453 51.63 12.05 32.06
C LEU A 453 51.95 13.53 32.34
N SER A 454 51.02 14.30 32.92
CA SER A 454 51.15 15.74 33.18
C SER A 454 51.60 16.08 34.60
N VAL A 455 52.13 15.12 35.45
CA VAL A 455 52.53 15.39 36.86
C VAL A 455 53.94 15.91 37.03
N THR A 456 54.78 15.84 36.01
CA THR A 456 56.17 16.29 36.08
C THR A 456 56.42 17.56 35.27
N ASP A 457 57.40 18.35 35.69
CA ASP A 457 57.91 19.49 34.88
C ASP A 457 58.71 18.95 33.69
N GLY A 458 58.39 19.50 32.51
CA GLY A 458 58.95 19.07 31.21
C GLY A 458 60.47 19.16 31.12
N LEU A 459 61.08 20.17 31.78
CA LEU A 459 62.51 20.47 31.74
C LEU A 459 63.27 19.68 32.82
N THR A 460 62.87 19.83 34.06
CA THR A 460 63.62 19.34 35.22
C THR A 460 63.26 17.90 35.61
N LYS A 461 62.16 17.38 35.11
CA LYS A 461 61.63 16.06 35.47
C LYS A 461 61.34 15.89 36.97
N LEU A 462 61.39 16.95 37.79
CA LEU A 462 60.76 16.99 39.09
C LEU A 462 59.24 17.08 38.95
N PHE A 463 58.54 16.96 40.05
CA PHE A 463 57.10 17.20 40.00
C PHE A 463 56.81 18.65 39.58
N ASN A 464 55.71 18.90 38.91
CA ASN A 464 55.26 20.24 38.56
C ASN A 464 54.50 20.86 39.75
N ARG A 465 54.26 22.18 39.70
CA ARG A 465 53.54 22.95 40.73
C ARG A 465 52.14 22.34 41.02
N ARG A 466 51.40 21.93 39.98
CA ARG A 466 50.06 21.34 40.18
C ARG A 466 50.09 20.07 41.03
N TYR A 467 51.03 19.20 40.75
CA TYR A 467 51.21 17.98 41.53
C TYR A 467 51.65 18.29 42.95
N PHE A 468 52.56 19.30 43.12
CA PHE A 468 52.97 19.79 44.41
C PHE A 468 51.78 20.25 45.25
N ASP A 469 50.92 21.18 44.70
CA ASP A 469 49.79 21.73 45.44
C ASP A 469 48.83 20.61 45.96
N GLN A 470 48.63 19.57 45.15
CA GLN A 470 47.80 18.44 45.52
C GLN A 470 48.46 17.59 46.63
N VAL A 471 49.67 17.12 46.39
CA VAL A 471 50.33 16.15 47.25
C VAL A 471 50.77 16.83 48.56
N PHE A 472 51.16 18.10 48.56
CA PHE A 472 51.47 18.84 49.75
C PHE A 472 50.27 18.94 50.70
N ARG A 473 49.10 19.18 50.18
CA ARG A 473 47.83 19.16 50.92
C ARG A 473 47.65 17.80 51.64
N ASP A 474 47.76 16.75 50.85
CA ASP A 474 47.58 15.38 51.39
C ASP A 474 48.56 15.07 52.48
N HIS A 475 49.85 15.42 52.32
CA HIS A 475 50.91 15.23 53.38
C HIS A 475 50.65 16.11 54.58
N TYR A 476 50.16 17.32 54.39
CA TYR A 476 49.84 18.24 55.49
C TYR A 476 48.66 17.69 56.35
N GLU A 477 47.62 17.24 55.70
CA GLU A 477 46.47 16.60 56.35
C GLU A 477 46.88 15.31 57.08
N GLN A 478 47.74 14.50 56.47
CA GLN A 478 48.28 13.30 57.12
C GLN A 478 49.10 13.64 58.34
N SER A 479 49.94 14.68 58.25
CA SER A 479 50.72 15.17 59.37
C SER A 479 49.85 15.70 60.51
N TYR A 480 48.74 16.34 60.20
CA TYR A 480 47.72 16.74 61.17
C TYR A 480 47.09 15.53 61.89
N LYS A 481 46.69 14.50 61.13
CA LYS A 481 46.10 13.28 61.73
C LYS A 481 47.10 12.53 62.61
N ASP A 482 48.31 12.39 62.13
CA ASP A 482 49.37 11.64 62.79
C ASP A 482 50.09 12.45 63.89
N GLN A 483 49.83 13.76 64.03
CA GLN A 483 50.50 14.67 64.96
C GLN A 483 52.04 14.65 64.81
N HIS A 484 52.51 14.58 63.56
CA HIS A 484 53.96 14.62 63.26
C HIS A 484 54.34 15.95 62.62
N PRO A 485 55.58 16.40 62.76
CA PRO A 485 56.05 17.63 62.10
C PRO A 485 56.11 17.41 60.57
N ILE A 486 55.79 18.43 59.85
CA ILE A 486 56.03 18.53 58.42
C ILE A 486 56.85 19.78 58.13
N SER A 487 57.91 19.61 57.35
CA SER A 487 58.72 20.74 56.88
C SER A 487 58.55 20.99 55.41
N VAL A 488 58.61 22.25 55.02
CA VAL A 488 58.71 22.70 53.64
C VAL A 488 59.94 23.57 53.48
N MET A 489 60.66 23.38 52.39
CA MET A 489 61.79 24.24 52.01
C MET A 489 61.49 24.88 50.66
N MET A 490 61.58 26.21 50.60
CA MET A 490 61.62 26.96 49.34
C MET A 490 63.09 27.16 48.98
N VAL A 491 63.44 26.83 47.76
CA VAL A 491 64.79 26.86 47.20
C VAL A 491 64.81 27.69 45.97
N ASP A 492 65.69 28.66 45.90
CA ASP A 492 65.78 29.56 44.72
C ASP A 492 67.27 29.68 44.32
N ILE A 493 67.53 29.65 43.00
CA ILE A 493 68.88 29.78 42.47
C ILE A 493 69.31 31.25 42.50
N ASP A 494 70.32 31.56 43.22
CA ASP A 494 70.82 32.92 43.40
C ASP A 494 71.28 33.51 42.07
N PHE A 495 70.82 34.77 41.79
CA PHE A 495 71.17 35.53 40.60
C PHE A 495 70.84 34.85 39.28
N PHE A 496 69.83 33.99 39.24
CA PHE A 496 69.49 33.21 38.07
C PHE A 496 69.14 34.08 36.85
N LYS A 497 68.46 35.21 37.05
CA LYS A 497 68.20 36.19 35.98
C LYS A 497 69.51 36.70 35.38
N LYS A 498 70.44 37.13 36.20
CA LYS A 498 71.77 37.58 35.77
C LYS A 498 72.53 36.49 35.00
N LEU A 499 72.41 35.25 35.45
CA LEU A 499 73.02 34.12 34.81
C LEU A 499 72.42 33.86 33.42
N ASN A 500 71.11 34.01 33.27
CA ASN A 500 70.45 33.95 31.97
C ASN A 500 70.86 35.11 31.06
N ASP A 501 70.95 36.35 31.62
CA ASP A 501 71.35 37.53 30.84
C ASP A 501 72.79 37.43 30.34
N GLU A 502 73.70 36.81 31.13
CA GLU A 502 75.11 36.65 30.76
C GLU A 502 75.38 35.43 29.84
N HIS A 503 74.67 34.31 29.99
CA HIS A 503 74.99 33.05 29.33
C HIS A 503 73.87 32.51 28.43
N GLY A 504 72.73 33.20 28.38
CA GLY A 504 71.57 32.83 27.59
C GLY A 504 70.66 31.76 28.28
N HIS A 505 69.41 31.70 27.84
CA HIS A 505 68.41 30.80 28.42
C HIS A 505 68.77 29.30 28.34
N ALA A 506 69.49 28.87 27.29
CA ALA A 506 69.90 27.47 27.14
C ALA A 506 70.88 27.04 28.26
N PHE A 507 71.77 27.97 28.73
CA PHE A 507 72.62 27.71 29.87
C PHE A 507 71.84 27.71 31.21
N GLY A 508 70.86 28.62 31.31
CA GLY A 508 69.93 28.62 32.44
C GLY A 508 69.14 27.32 32.57
N ASP A 509 68.68 26.80 31.45
CA ASP A 509 67.96 25.50 31.43
C ASP A 509 68.85 24.36 31.91
N LEU A 510 70.14 24.33 31.53
CA LEU A 510 71.08 23.36 32.06
C LEU A 510 71.29 23.54 33.59
N CYS A 511 71.32 24.80 34.07
CA CYS A 511 71.39 25.09 35.51
C CYS A 511 70.16 24.58 36.26
N LEU A 512 68.93 24.77 35.67
CA LEU A 512 67.69 24.23 36.26
C LEU A 512 67.69 22.70 36.28
N VAL A 513 68.14 22.04 35.22
CA VAL A 513 68.24 20.56 35.16
C VAL A 513 69.23 20.08 36.20
N ARG A 514 70.38 20.80 36.33
CA ARG A 514 71.42 20.47 37.37
C ARG A 514 70.90 20.68 38.79
N ALA A 515 70.17 21.76 39.02
CA ALA A 515 69.53 22.04 40.31
C ALA A 515 68.55 20.89 40.68
N ALA A 516 67.72 20.47 39.77
CA ALA A 516 66.82 19.36 39.99
C ALA A 516 67.54 18.04 40.29
N GLN A 517 68.66 17.78 39.60
CA GLN A 517 69.50 16.58 39.91
C GLN A 517 70.10 16.64 41.34
N LEU A 518 70.55 17.80 41.76
CA LEU A 518 71.11 17.99 43.10
C LEU A 518 70.02 17.83 44.15
N ILE A 519 68.86 18.44 43.96
CA ILE A 519 67.73 18.28 44.88
C ILE A 519 67.33 16.81 44.99
N ARG A 520 67.18 16.14 43.86
CA ARG A 520 66.83 14.69 43.87
C ARG A 520 67.85 13.82 44.53
N LYS A 521 69.15 14.16 44.44
CA LYS A 521 70.24 13.42 45.08
C LYS A 521 70.28 13.63 46.59
N VAL A 522 69.91 14.83 47.06
CA VAL A 522 69.98 15.18 48.51
C VAL A 522 68.66 14.81 49.20
N VAL A 523 67.53 14.99 48.54
CA VAL A 523 66.25 14.74 49.15
C VAL A 523 65.87 13.26 48.92
N THR A 524 66.32 12.41 49.82
CA THR A 524 66.14 10.93 49.75
C THR A 524 65.35 10.37 50.94
N MET A 525 64.82 11.24 51.80
CA MET A 525 64.02 10.83 52.95
C MET A 525 62.70 10.16 52.55
N PRO A 526 62.23 9.14 53.27
CA PRO A 526 60.99 8.48 52.99
C PRO A 526 59.79 9.47 52.94
N GLY A 527 59.06 9.47 51.88
CA GLY A 527 57.91 10.36 51.67
C GLY A 527 58.24 11.81 51.26
N ALA A 528 59.56 12.16 51.24
CA ALA A 528 60.00 13.45 50.78
C ALA A 528 59.84 13.55 49.27
N PHE A 529 59.39 14.70 48.78
CA PHE A 529 59.29 15.00 47.34
C PHE A 529 59.70 16.43 47.05
N ALA A 530 60.10 16.64 45.85
CA ALA A 530 60.49 17.94 45.35
C ALA A 530 59.75 18.27 44.05
N ALA A 531 59.38 19.51 43.86
CA ALA A 531 58.76 20.04 42.68
C ALA A 531 59.42 21.33 42.20
N ARG A 532 59.29 21.61 40.88
CA ARG A 532 59.59 22.94 40.38
C ARG A 532 58.36 23.78 40.61
N TYR A 533 58.51 24.80 41.46
CA TYR A 533 57.42 25.67 41.86
C TYR A 533 57.12 26.72 40.80
N GLY A 534 58.18 27.30 40.19
CA GLY A 534 58.09 28.24 39.08
C GLY A 534 59.45 28.84 38.74
N GLY A 535 59.74 29.17 37.50
CA GLY A 535 61.00 29.78 37.09
C GLY A 535 62.22 29.02 37.61
N GLU A 536 63.00 29.69 38.50
CA GLU A 536 64.17 29.15 39.20
C GLU A 536 63.90 28.63 40.64
N GLU A 537 62.58 28.60 40.99
CA GLU A 537 62.16 28.20 42.33
C GLU A 537 61.82 26.70 42.41
N PHE A 538 62.28 26.08 43.45
CA PHE A 538 61.96 24.68 43.77
C PHE A 538 61.38 24.61 45.17
N VAL A 539 60.52 23.67 45.39
CA VAL A 539 59.93 23.40 46.67
C VAL A 539 60.21 21.95 47.05
N VAL A 540 60.55 21.72 48.29
CA VAL A 540 60.82 20.39 48.89
C VAL A 540 59.93 20.21 50.10
N VAL A 541 59.22 19.11 50.17
CA VAL A 541 58.38 18.76 51.29
C VAL A 541 59.06 17.58 52.00
N LEU A 542 59.20 17.69 53.32
CA LEU A 542 59.83 16.67 54.20
C LEU A 542 58.82 16.28 55.29
N PRO A 543 58.00 15.24 55.05
CA PRO A 543 57.11 14.73 56.08
C PRO A 543 57.89 14.16 57.28
N LYS A 544 57.25 14.20 58.42
CA LYS A 544 57.82 13.64 59.72
C LYS A 544 59.20 14.20 60.04
N THR A 545 59.44 15.46 59.65
CA THR A 545 60.75 16.11 59.79
C THR A 545 60.62 17.41 60.58
N THR A 546 61.47 17.65 61.58
CA THR A 546 61.51 18.91 62.31
C THR A 546 62.26 19.98 61.53
N GLU A 547 62.10 21.24 61.91
CA GLU A 547 62.74 22.36 61.24
C GLU A 547 64.30 22.25 61.30
N GLU A 548 64.89 21.83 62.45
CA GLU A 548 66.30 21.67 62.54
C GLU A 548 66.83 20.62 61.58
N ARG A 549 66.07 19.50 61.42
CA ARG A 549 66.45 18.44 60.49
C ARG A 549 66.30 18.87 59.05
N ALA A 550 65.23 19.59 58.73
CA ALA A 550 65.02 20.17 57.39
C ALA A 550 66.10 21.17 57.06
N ALA A 551 66.48 22.06 57.98
CA ALA A 551 67.57 23.01 57.79
C ALA A 551 68.92 22.29 57.56
N GLN A 552 69.21 21.15 58.27
CA GLN A 552 70.40 20.33 57.96
C GLN A 552 70.37 19.82 56.50
N VAL A 553 69.22 19.36 56.02
CA VAL A 553 69.06 18.93 54.63
C VAL A 553 69.27 20.14 53.69
N GLY A 554 68.72 21.30 54.04
CA GLY A 554 68.90 22.56 53.29
C GLY A 554 70.39 22.94 53.21
N GLU A 555 71.12 22.83 54.30
CA GLU A 555 72.58 23.12 54.32
C GLU A 555 73.40 22.09 53.51
N VAL A 556 73.02 20.80 53.50
CA VAL A 556 73.61 19.82 52.58
C VAL A 556 73.36 20.21 51.14
N LEU A 557 72.13 20.59 50.86
CA LEU A 557 71.69 21.01 49.50
C LEU A 557 72.47 22.27 49.09
N ARG A 558 72.52 23.29 49.89
CA ARG A 558 73.26 24.54 49.68
C ARG A 558 74.74 24.27 49.34
N LYS A 559 75.41 23.43 50.15
CA LYS A 559 76.82 23.03 49.93
C LYS A 559 76.97 22.26 48.60
N ALA A 560 76.04 21.35 48.31
CA ALA A 560 76.04 20.62 47.04
C ALA A 560 75.97 21.55 45.83
N PHE A 561 75.13 22.59 45.90
CA PHE A 561 75.08 23.62 44.86
C PHE A 561 76.40 24.40 44.79
N ALA A 562 76.94 24.93 45.89
CA ALA A 562 78.18 25.67 45.95
C ALA A 562 79.39 24.89 45.46
N GLN A 563 79.36 23.57 45.48
CA GLN A 563 80.39 22.68 44.96
C GLN A 563 80.13 22.17 43.53
N SER A 564 78.96 22.39 43.01
CA SER A 564 78.61 21.83 41.74
C SER A 564 78.86 22.85 40.61
N LYS A 565 79.65 22.40 39.67
CA LYS A 565 79.87 23.19 38.42
C LYS A 565 78.88 22.79 37.32
N VAL A 566 78.36 23.78 36.59
CA VAL A 566 77.65 23.58 35.39
C VAL A 566 78.49 24.07 34.21
N THR A 567 78.74 23.15 33.27
CA THR A 567 79.65 23.42 32.14
C THR A 567 78.88 23.30 30.84
N GLN A 568 79.06 24.29 29.94
CA GLN A 568 78.56 24.23 28.59
C GLN A 568 79.59 24.89 27.64
N GLY A 569 80.27 24.06 26.85
CA GLY A 569 81.43 24.51 26.06
C GLY A 569 82.54 25.06 26.93
N GLU A 570 82.97 26.28 26.71
CA GLU A 570 84.00 26.98 27.53
C GLU A 570 83.44 27.70 28.77
N HIS A 571 82.16 27.72 28.96
CA HIS A 571 81.52 28.38 30.09
C HIS A 571 81.34 27.41 31.24
N GLU A 572 81.89 27.81 32.39
CA GLU A 572 81.81 27.07 33.69
C GLU A 572 81.33 28.05 34.77
N LYS A 573 80.24 27.69 35.43
CA LYS A 573 79.71 28.46 36.59
C LYS A 573 79.34 27.55 37.75
N ILE A 574 79.59 28.10 38.94
CA ILE A 574 79.12 27.54 40.20
C ILE A 574 77.82 28.27 40.57
N MET A 575 76.80 27.54 40.92
CA MET A 575 75.54 28.10 41.38
C MET A 575 75.46 28.08 42.87
N THR A 576 74.91 29.12 43.45
CA THR A 576 74.51 29.12 44.88
C THR A 576 72.97 29.16 44.94
N VAL A 577 72.46 28.75 46.10
CA VAL A 577 71.00 28.77 46.34
C VAL A 577 70.76 29.40 47.73
N SER A 578 69.69 30.17 47.74
CA SER A 578 69.06 30.61 48.98
C SER A 578 67.95 29.67 49.35
N ILE A 579 67.78 29.33 50.56
CA ILE A 579 66.82 28.35 51.05
C ILE A 579 66.12 28.92 52.30
N GLY A 580 64.78 28.88 52.25
CA GLY A 580 63.93 29.16 53.38
C GLY A 580 63.28 27.90 53.86
N VAL A 581 63.33 27.65 55.17
CA VAL A 581 62.81 26.45 55.81
C VAL A 581 61.78 26.81 56.86
N ALA A 582 60.67 26.16 56.81
CA ALA A 582 59.65 26.23 57.85
C ALA A 582 59.13 24.84 58.19
N ALA A 583 58.78 24.64 59.44
CA ALA A 583 58.15 23.40 59.89
C ALA A 583 57.11 23.71 60.95
N GLU A 584 56.11 22.89 60.99
CA GLU A 584 55.13 22.88 62.09
C GLU A 584 54.58 21.49 62.35
N ILE A 585 54.03 21.26 63.51
CA ILE A 585 53.06 20.17 63.73
C ILE A 585 51.68 20.80 63.47
N PRO A 586 50.99 20.37 62.43
CA PRO A 586 49.73 21.02 62.10
C PRO A 586 48.69 20.93 63.20
N THR A 587 48.10 22.07 63.58
CA THR A 587 47.09 22.15 64.64
C THR A 587 45.66 22.17 64.02
N TYR A 588 45.56 22.54 62.78
CA TYR A 588 44.31 22.56 62.00
C TYR A 588 44.57 22.09 60.57
N PRO A 589 43.60 21.38 59.95
CA PRO A 589 43.75 20.98 58.56
C PRO A 589 43.63 22.17 57.63
N GLY A 590 44.18 22.10 56.39
CA GLY A 590 43.99 23.08 55.30
C GLY A 590 44.80 24.35 55.43
N GLN A 591 45.79 24.44 56.39
CA GLN A 591 46.70 25.61 56.59
C GLN A 591 48.05 25.47 55.89
N GLN A 592 48.24 24.51 54.99
CA GLN A 592 49.47 24.25 54.28
C GLN A 592 50.03 25.51 53.55
N GLU A 593 49.19 26.39 53.08
CA GLU A 593 49.59 27.64 52.39
C GLU A 593 50.30 28.60 53.38
N LYS A 594 49.88 28.59 54.65
CA LYS A 594 50.52 29.42 55.67
C LYS A 594 51.93 28.94 55.93
N LEU A 595 52.14 27.60 56.06
CA LEU A 595 53.44 27.01 56.23
C LEU A 595 54.35 27.31 55.03
N LEU A 596 53.80 27.21 53.80
CA LEU A 596 54.54 27.55 52.59
C LEU A 596 54.92 29.04 52.57
N GLY A 597 54.02 29.93 52.98
CA GLY A 597 54.28 31.38 53.06
C GLY A 597 55.39 31.68 54.12
N ILE A 598 55.45 30.95 55.22
CA ILE A 598 56.58 31.12 56.23
C ILE A 598 57.89 30.70 55.58
N ALA A 599 57.93 29.58 54.84
CA ALA A 599 59.17 29.15 54.18
C ALA A 599 59.59 30.17 53.07
N ASP A 600 58.64 30.74 52.37
CA ASP A 600 58.91 31.79 51.39
C ASP A 600 59.46 33.09 52.03
N ALA A 601 58.90 33.50 53.19
CA ALA A 601 59.42 34.62 53.96
C ALA A 601 60.90 34.33 54.47
N CYS A 602 61.21 33.09 54.89
CA CYS A 602 62.57 32.68 55.21
C CYS A 602 63.46 32.71 53.96
N LEU A 603 63.01 32.28 52.82
CA LEU A 603 63.78 32.36 51.59
C LEU A 603 64.08 33.83 51.22
N TYR A 604 63.11 34.70 51.35
CA TYR A 604 63.30 36.11 51.14
C TYR A 604 64.35 36.68 52.06
N GLN A 605 64.32 36.36 53.34
CA GLN A 605 65.36 36.76 54.33
C GLN A 605 66.75 36.16 53.99
N SER A 606 66.81 34.93 53.45
CA SER A 606 68.05 34.38 52.92
C SER A 606 68.64 35.20 51.80
N LYS A 607 67.79 35.70 50.88
CA LYS A 607 68.20 36.55 49.77
C LYS A 607 68.70 37.93 50.27
N GLU A 608 68.06 38.56 51.24
CA GLU A 608 68.40 39.86 51.80
C GLU A 608 69.74 39.78 52.65
N ASN A 609 69.93 38.71 53.37
CA ASN A 609 71.12 38.56 54.25
C ASN A 609 72.38 38.14 53.48
N GLY A 610 72.41 38.29 52.15
CA GLY A 610 73.64 38.05 51.38
C GLY A 610 73.63 36.77 50.56
N ARG A 611 72.46 36.07 50.44
CA ARG A 611 72.28 34.82 49.69
C ARG A 611 73.14 33.63 50.16
N ASN A 612 73.13 32.55 49.37
CA ASN A 612 73.90 31.31 49.65
C ASN A 612 73.81 30.89 51.11
N GLN A 613 72.64 30.87 51.69
CA GLN A 613 72.39 30.50 53.06
C GLN A 613 70.99 29.83 53.24
N VAL A 614 70.82 29.26 54.41
CA VAL A 614 69.59 28.63 54.87
C VAL A 614 69.05 29.44 56.05
N THR A 615 67.81 29.96 55.90
CA THR A 615 67.13 30.67 57.00
C THR A 615 65.97 29.83 57.51
N ARG A 616 65.80 29.77 58.82
CA ARG A 616 64.73 29.04 59.54
C ARG A 616 63.67 30.03 60.03
N SER A 617 62.48 29.52 60.24
CA SER A 617 61.40 30.32 60.78
C SER A 617 61.66 30.83 62.19
N GLU A 618 62.35 30.09 63.01
CA GLU A 618 62.77 30.51 64.35
C GLU A 618 63.73 31.72 64.36
N THR A 619 64.40 31.98 63.27
CA THR A 619 65.32 33.12 63.12
C THR A 619 64.62 34.39 62.61
N LEU A 620 63.39 34.29 62.14
CA LEU A 620 62.52 35.40 61.91
C LEU A 620 62.03 35.90 63.30
N GLY A 621 62.47 37.03 63.79
CA GLY A 621 61.91 37.61 65.02
C GLY A 621 60.38 37.70 64.92
N PRO A 622 59.67 37.84 66.07
CA PRO A 622 58.19 37.92 66.01
C PRO A 622 57.78 38.99 65.05
N ALA A 623 57.00 38.58 64.01
CA ALA A 623 56.49 39.49 63.01
C ALA A 623 55.69 40.62 63.65
N ALA A 624 56.10 41.85 63.37
CA ALA A 624 55.42 43.07 63.77
C ALA A 624 54.03 43.17 63.05
#